data_3a66926b67540eb4278b5cf8f1693f9c
#
_entry.id   3a66926b67540eb4278b5cf8f1693f9c
#
_cell.length_a   1.000
_cell.length_b   1.000
_cell.length_c   1.000
_cell.angle_alpha   90.00
_cell.angle_beta   90.00
_cell.angle_gamma   90.00
#
_symmetry.space_group_name_H-M   'P 1'
#
loop_
_entity.id
_entity.type
_entity.pdbx_description
1 polymer ?
#
loop_
_entity_poly.entity_id
_entity_poly.type
_entity_poly.pdbx_seq_one_letter_code
_entity_poly.pdbx_strand_id
1 'polypeptide(L)'
;TITTDRVFRDVSSWYNIVLRIKTSESSDDDKYQIWINGLRETVTRSGTPVTTFLGVNSQIHNVLKYPNGSSYGNVYLSDMNFVDGLALDASYFGEFKGGVWIAKNPDVSNYGTNGFRFKFDKTGLGTGSASTIGADSSGKNNHFDSSGIAAEDCNMPDSPENNFATLNPLHKGYASTPYSKGNLKIVGTGSAGAATYSTVASTMELTGKVYFEVYINALTATGRTSVAIVGENYLMNKYGSVSTVGISGFDQAGDLAGVGTGDD
;
A
#
# COMPACT_ATOMS: atom_id res chain seq x y z
N THR A 1 1.68 25.12 1.58
CA THR A 1 2.23 23.75 1.61
C THR A 1 2.67 23.42 3.01
N ILE A 2 2.50 22.16 3.42
CA ILE A 2 3.01 21.60 4.67
C ILE A 2 3.90 20.41 4.28
N THR A 3 5.11 20.38 4.78
CA THR A 3 6.10 19.35 4.48
C THR A 3 6.64 18.80 5.81
N THR A 4 6.67 17.47 5.95
CA THR A 4 7.30 16.81 7.10
C THR A 4 8.82 16.87 6.97
N ASP A 5 9.53 17.02 8.08
CA ASP A 5 11.00 16.98 8.08
C ASP A 5 11.49 15.55 7.85
N ARG A 6 10.73 14.57 8.31
CA ARG A 6 11.00 13.14 8.12
C ARG A 6 10.59 12.69 6.72
N VAL A 7 11.38 11.81 6.12
CA VAL A 7 11.17 11.21 4.80
C VAL A 7 10.71 9.76 4.95
N PHE A 8 9.68 9.39 4.20
CA PHE A 8 9.10 8.04 4.18
C PHE A 8 9.54 7.33 2.90
N ARG A 9 10.36 6.30 3.03
CA ARG A 9 11.02 5.63 1.88
C ARG A 9 10.65 4.16 1.74
N ASP A 10 10.10 3.56 2.78
CA ASP A 10 9.67 2.17 2.73
C ASP A 10 8.31 2.07 2.04
N VAL A 11 8.32 1.63 0.80
CA VAL A 11 7.12 1.45 -0.03
C VAL A 11 6.42 0.10 0.23
N SER A 12 6.99 -0.75 1.10
CA SER A 12 6.39 -2.01 1.53
C SER A 12 5.61 -1.91 2.85
N SER A 13 5.72 -0.76 3.53
CA SER A 13 5.09 -0.54 4.83
C SER A 13 3.81 0.29 4.73
N TRP A 14 2.85 -0.05 5.56
CA TRP A 14 1.68 0.77 5.81
C TRP A 14 2.02 1.95 6.73
N TYR A 15 1.50 3.12 6.38
CA TYR A 15 1.60 4.33 7.19
C TYR A 15 0.21 4.81 7.59
N ASN A 16 -0.05 4.93 8.89
CA ASN A 16 -1.23 5.63 9.39
C ASN A 16 -0.95 7.13 9.38
N ILE A 17 -1.72 7.90 8.63
CA ILE A 17 -1.55 9.34 8.48
C ILE A 17 -2.79 10.05 8.99
N VAL A 18 -2.63 10.91 9.99
CA VAL A 18 -3.71 11.76 10.49
C VAL A 18 -3.34 13.22 10.29
N LEU A 19 -4.17 13.93 9.53
CA LEU A 19 -4.09 15.38 9.36
C LEU A 19 -5.24 16.02 10.14
N ARG A 20 -4.90 16.80 11.16
CA ARG A 20 -5.86 17.63 11.89
C ARG A 20 -5.75 19.07 11.44
N ILE A 21 -6.90 19.68 11.17
CA ILE A 21 -7.01 21.12 10.87
C ILE A 21 -7.99 21.75 11.85
N LYS A 22 -7.51 22.70 12.64
CA LYS A 22 -8.33 23.44 13.61
C LYS A 22 -8.04 24.94 13.50
N THR A 23 -8.79 25.60 12.65
CA THR A 23 -8.57 27.02 12.28
C THR A 23 -8.76 28.01 13.44
N SER A 24 -9.44 27.60 14.50
CA SER A 24 -9.65 28.40 15.72
C SER A 24 -8.44 28.47 16.65
N GLU A 25 -7.40 27.67 16.42
CA GLU A 25 -6.17 27.77 17.21
C GLU A 25 -5.41 29.07 16.91
N SER A 26 -4.66 29.57 17.90
CA SER A 26 -3.91 30.82 17.77
C SER A 26 -2.61 30.66 17.00
N SER A 27 -1.90 29.54 17.21
CA SER A 27 -0.66 29.27 16.51
C SER A 27 -0.90 28.40 15.26
N ASP A 28 -0.11 28.65 14.22
CA ASP A 28 -0.18 27.83 13.00
C ASP A 28 0.29 26.40 13.24
N ASP A 29 1.14 26.17 14.24
CA ASP A 29 1.58 24.84 14.64
C ASP A 29 0.48 24.02 15.26
N ASP A 30 -0.50 24.67 15.87
CA ASP A 30 -1.65 24.00 16.44
C ASP A 30 -2.85 23.94 15.48
N LYS A 31 -2.92 24.87 14.52
CA LYS A 31 -3.95 24.81 13.45
C LYS A 31 -3.77 23.57 12.55
N TYR A 32 -2.53 23.22 12.23
CA TYR A 32 -2.22 22.16 11.27
C TYR A 32 -1.25 21.16 11.90
N GLN A 33 -1.76 20.02 12.25
CA GLN A 33 -0.97 18.96 12.88
C GLN A 33 -1.03 17.69 12.05
N ILE A 34 0.11 17.04 11.88
CA ILE A 34 0.23 15.75 11.19
C ILE A 34 0.80 14.73 12.18
N TRP A 35 0.20 13.57 12.21
CA TRP A 35 0.74 12.39 12.88
C TRP A 35 0.98 11.30 11.86
N ILE A 36 2.11 10.62 12.00
CA ILE A 36 2.43 9.42 11.25
C ILE A 36 2.69 8.29 12.24
N ASN A 37 1.91 7.22 12.12
CA ASN A 37 1.96 6.09 13.05
C ASN A 37 1.90 6.56 14.52
N GLY A 38 0.93 7.42 14.82
CA GLY A 38 0.66 7.96 16.14
C GLY A 38 1.64 9.02 16.67
N LEU A 39 2.74 9.27 15.99
CA LEU A 39 3.73 10.27 16.39
C LEU A 39 3.46 11.60 15.64
N ARG A 40 3.42 12.70 16.39
CA ARG A 40 3.30 14.04 15.82
C ARG A 40 4.56 14.40 15.07
N GLU A 41 4.40 14.82 13.81
CA GLU A 41 5.52 15.24 12.95
C GLU A 41 5.89 16.70 13.16
N THR A 42 7.18 16.99 13.08
CA THR A 42 7.69 18.34 12.85
C THR A 42 7.48 18.68 11.38
N VAL A 43 6.97 19.86 11.11
CA VAL A 43 6.62 20.27 9.75
C VAL A 43 7.16 21.65 9.42
N THR A 44 7.64 21.80 8.20
CA THR A 44 7.95 23.11 7.60
C THR A 44 6.74 23.57 6.80
N ARG A 45 6.37 24.84 6.94
CA ARG A 45 5.23 25.43 6.23
C ARG A 45 5.67 26.55 5.30
N SER A 46 4.97 26.64 4.17
CA SER A 46 5.10 27.77 3.24
C SER A 46 3.74 28.24 2.76
N GLY A 47 3.58 29.54 2.58
CA GLY A 47 2.34 30.20 2.16
C GLY A 47 1.53 30.73 3.34
N THR A 48 0.49 31.49 3.02
CA THR A 48 -0.42 32.10 4.01
C THR A 48 -1.29 31.03 4.64
N PRO A 49 -1.42 31.01 5.99
CA PRO A 49 -2.32 30.10 6.67
C PRO A 49 -3.77 30.29 6.22
N VAL A 50 -4.49 29.21 6.02
CA VAL A 50 -5.93 29.26 5.74
C VAL A 50 -6.67 29.56 7.05
N THR A 51 -7.44 30.61 7.09
CA THR A 51 -8.23 30.98 8.28
C THR A 51 -9.61 30.31 8.30
N THR A 52 -10.05 29.79 7.16
CA THR A 52 -11.28 29.04 7.02
C THR A 52 -11.03 27.79 6.20
N PHE A 53 -11.61 26.66 6.60
CA PHE A 53 -11.55 25.45 5.80
C PHE A 53 -12.53 25.59 4.64
N LEU A 54 -11.99 25.59 3.43
CA LEU A 54 -12.74 25.89 2.23
C LEU A 54 -13.31 24.65 1.57
N GLY A 55 -14.55 24.76 1.09
CA GLY A 55 -14.98 23.97 -0.04
C GLY A 55 -15.37 22.54 0.25
N VAL A 56 -15.78 22.23 1.46
CA VAL A 56 -16.25 20.88 1.78
C VAL A 56 -17.65 20.63 1.23
N ASN A 57 -18.51 21.64 1.24
CA ASN A 57 -19.87 21.52 0.74
C ASN A 57 -19.96 21.92 -0.74
N SER A 58 -20.66 21.11 -1.53
CA SER A 58 -20.90 21.36 -2.97
C SER A 58 -19.64 21.47 -3.84
N GLN A 59 -18.54 20.88 -3.41
CA GLN A 59 -17.31 20.81 -4.17
C GLN A 59 -16.97 19.36 -4.54
N ILE A 60 -16.31 19.16 -5.68
CA ILE A 60 -15.81 17.86 -6.08
C ILE A 60 -14.58 17.53 -5.24
N HIS A 61 -14.66 16.41 -4.53
CA HIS A 61 -13.54 15.84 -3.79
C HIS A 61 -12.94 14.68 -4.59
N ASN A 62 -11.61 14.62 -4.64
CA ASN A 62 -10.90 13.55 -5.29
C ASN A 62 -10.00 12.84 -4.29
N VAL A 63 -9.96 11.53 -4.36
CA VAL A 63 -8.99 10.68 -3.67
C VAL A 63 -8.00 10.17 -4.72
N LEU A 64 -6.70 10.32 -4.45
CA LEU A 64 -5.60 9.92 -5.34
C LEU A 64 -5.55 10.63 -6.71
N LYS A 65 -6.24 11.74 -6.85
CA LYS A 65 -6.19 12.55 -8.08
C LYS A 65 -5.97 14.01 -7.75
N TYR A 66 -5.03 14.65 -8.42
CA TYR A 66 -4.85 16.10 -8.34
C TYR A 66 -6.00 16.83 -9.06
N PRO A 67 -6.69 17.80 -8.42
CA PRO A 67 -7.93 18.38 -8.96
C PRO A 67 -7.83 18.99 -10.36
N ASN A 68 -6.70 19.63 -10.66
CA ASN A 68 -6.51 20.40 -11.90
C ASN A 68 -5.63 19.68 -12.93
N GLY A 69 -5.41 18.37 -12.78
CA GLY A 69 -4.45 17.68 -13.61
C GLY A 69 -4.78 16.23 -13.88
N SER A 70 -3.87 15.60 -14.61
CA SER A 70 -3.86 14.17 -14.91
C SER A 70 -2.90 13.39 -13.99
N SER A 71 -2.46 13.99 -12.88
CA SER A 71 -1.60 13.31 -11.91
C SER A 71 -2.45 12.47 -10.97
N TYR A 72 -2.10 11.19 -10.85
CA TYR A 72 -2.77 10.20 -10.02
C TYR A 72 -1.78 9.62 -9.01
N GLY A 73 -2.27 9.30 -7.81
CA GLY A 73 -1.49 8.58 -6.81
C GLY A 73 -1.36 7.10 -7.20
N ASN A 74 -0.17 6.55 -6.99
CA ASN A 74 0.10 5.11 -7.13
C ASN A 74 0.43 4.55 -5.73
N VAL A 75 -0.61 4.24 -4.97
CA VAL A 75 -0.52 3.77 -3.58
C VAL A 75 -1.68 2.83 -3.27
N TYR A 76 -1.55 2.06 -2.21
CA TYR A 76 -2.65 1.30 -1.62
C TYR A 76 -3.27 2.12 -0.50
N LEU A 77 -4.59 2.05 -0.35
CA LEU A 77 -5.36 2.72 0.69
C LEU A 77 -6.15 1.71 1.51
N SER A 78 -6.20 1.97 2.80
CA SER A 78 -7.05 1.26 3.75
C SER A 78 -7.65 2.25 4.74
N ASP A 79 -8.93 2.11 5.03
CA ASP A 79 -9.71 2.85 6.05
C ASP A 79 -9.48 4.38 6.03
N MET A 80 -9.94 5.05 4.98
CA MET A 80 -9.86 6.50 4.87
C MET A 80 -11.03 7.18 5.58
N ASN A 81 -10.72 8.09 6.51
CA ASN A 81 -11.70 8.82 7.28
C ASN A 81 -11.58 10.33 7.01
N PHE A 82 -12.71 10.99 6.75
CA PHE A 82 -12.83 12.43 6.73
C PHE A 82 -13.91 12.84 7.74
N VAL A 83 -13.53 13.60 8.77
CA VAL A 83 -14.43 14.03 9.83
C VAL A 83 -14.66 15.53 9.72
N ASP A 84 -15.90 15.91 9.42
CA ASP A 84 -16.32 17.30 9.26
C ASP A 84 -16.80 17.86 10.62
N GLY A 85 -16.19 18.96 11.04
CA GLY A 85 -16.57 19.70 12.25
C GLY A 85 -15.85 19.25 13.53
N LEU A 86 -15.05 18.18 13.52
CA LEU A 86 -14.25 17.75 14.68
C LEU A 86 -12.78 17.71 14.33
N ALA A 87 -11.93 18.23 15.21
CA ALA A 87 -10.49 18.21 15.05
C ALA A 87 -9.87 17.11 15.91
N LEU A 88 -9.93 15.87 15.42
CA LEU A 88 -9.50 14.66 16.11
C LEU A 88 -7.98 14.44 15.92
N ASP A 89 -7.32 13.87 16.91
CA ASP A 89 -5.93 13.46 16.84
C ASP A 89 -5.77 11.96 16.49
N ALA A 90 -4.53 11.48 16.44
CA ALA A 90 -4.25 10.11 16.04
C ALA A 90 -4.87 9.05 16.97
N SER A 91 -5.09 9.36 18.25
CA SER A 91 -5.61 8.39 19.24
C SER A 91 -7.02 7.88 18.93
N TYR A 92 -7.77 8.62 18.10
CA TYR A 92 -9.08 8.19 17.61
C TYR A 92 -9.00 7.07 16.57
N PHE A 93 -7.85 6.91 15.89
CA PHE A 93 -7.66 6.02 14.75
C PHE A 93 -6.67 4.89 15.00
N GLY A 94 -5.97 4.90 16.13
CA GLY A 94 -5.01 3.88 16.49
C GLY A 94 -4.55 3.98 17.93
N GLU A 95 -3.66 3.08 18.32
CA GLU A 95 -3.08 3.01 19.66
C GLU A 95 -1.69 2.37 19.63
N PHE A 96 -0.88 2.60 20.66
CA PHE A 96 0.39 1.89 20.84
C PHE A 96 0.17 0.59 21.61
N LYS A 97 0.65 -0.53 21.05
CA LYS A 97 0.75 -1.83 21.73
C LYS A 97 2.19 -2.33 21.65
N GLY A 98 2.82 -2.53 22.79
CA GLY A 98 4.21 -2.96 22.86
C GLY A 98 5.20 -2.04 22.13
N GLY A 99 4.92 -0.74 22.05
CA GLY A 99 5.74 0.25 21.35
C GLY A 99 5.48 0.34 19.84
N VAL A 100 4.60 -0.48 19.31
CA VAL A 100 4.19 -0.45 17.89
C VAL A 100 2.84 0.24 17.76
N TRP A 101 2.70 1.14 16.79
CA TRP A 101 1.43 1.75 16.45
C TRP A 101 0.53 0.77 15.69
N ILE A 102 -0.66 0.57 16.19
CA ILE A 102 -1.66 -0.33 15.60
C ILE A 102 -2.91 0.47 15.29
N ALA A 103 -3.37 0.40 14.04
CA ALA A 103 -4.65 0.97 13.65
C ALA A 103 -5.78 0.27 14.42
N LYS A 104 -6.80 1.04 14.80
CA LYS A 104 -8.01 0.53 15.44
C LYS A 104 -9.26 0.99 14.69
N ASN A 105 -10.38 0.36 14.95
CA ASN A 105 -11.66 0.86 14.46
C ASN A 105 -11.85 2.30 14.98
N PRO A 106 -12.10 3.30 14.09
CA PRO A 106 -12.17 4.70 14.48
C PRO A 106 -13.24 4.97 15.56
N ASP A 107 -12.82 5.67 16.60
CA ASP A 107 -13.71 6.10 17.68
C ASP A 107 -14.32 7.48 17.33
N VAL A 108 -15.15 7.50 16.28
CA VAL A 108 -15.79 8.71 15.77
C VAL A 108 -17.29 8.56 15.87
N SER A 109 -17.89 9.27 16.82
CA SER A 109 -19.33 9.24 17.07
C SER A 109 -20.16 10.01 16.04
N ASN A 110 -19.57 11.02 15.39
CA ASN A 110 -20.23 11.83 14.37
C ASN A 110 -19.24 12.31 13.32
N TYR A 111 -19.46 11.94 12.07
CA TYR A 111 -18.65 12.36 10.94
C TYR A 111 -18.99 13.75 10.38
N GLY A 112 -20.06 14.40 10.89
CA GLY A 112 -20.56 15.66 10.33
C GLY A 112 -21.35 15.47 9.03
N THR A 113 -21.77 16.56 8.41
CA THR A 113 -22.62 16.49 7.20
C THR A 113 -21.84 16.02 5.96
N ASN A 114 -20.62 16.49 5.80
CA ASN A 114 -19.78 16.20 4.64
C ASN A 114 -18.73 15.10 4.93
N GLY A 115 -18.72 14.54 6.14
CA GLY A 115 -17.78 13.50 6.53
C GLY A 115 -18.09 12.16 5.88
N PHE A 116 -17.07 11.32 5.79
CA PHE A 116 -17.19 9.95 5.23
C PHE A 116 -16.17 9.00 5.84
N ARG A 117 -16.44 7.71 5.73
CA ARG A 117 -15.49 6.64 6.02
C ARG A 117 -15.50 5.61 4.90
N PHE A 118 -14.39 5.45 4.21
CA PHE A 118 -14.19 4.43 3.19
C PHE A 118 -13.35 3.29 3.76
N LYS A 119 -13.96 2.13 3.94
CA LYS A 119 -13.27 0.91 4.36
C LYS A 119 -12.55 0.20 3.22
N PHE A 120 -12.92 0.50 1.98
CA PHE A 120 -12.44 -0.17 0.77
C PHE A 120 -12.66 -1.69 0.77
N ASP A 121 -13.69 -2.14 1.46
CA ASP A 121 -14.07 -3.56 1.64
C ASP A 121 -15.06 -4.07 0.58
N LYS A 122 -15.36 -3.25 -0.42
CA LYS A 122 -16.25 -3.58 -1.54
C LYS A 122 -15.47 -3.70 -2.84
N THR A 123 -16.00 -4.48 -3.78
CA THR A 123 -15.39 -4.72 -5.10
C THR A 123 -16.19 -4.14 -6.26
N GLY A 124 -17.37 -3.60 -6.01
CA GLY A 124 -18.16 -2.90 -7.03
C GLY A 124 -17.48 -1.62 -7.49
N LEU A 125 -17.62 -1.28 -8.76
CA LEU A 125 -17.01 -0.12 -9.42
C LEU A 125 -18.06 0.80 -10.01
N GLY A 126 -17.64 2.00 -10.44
CA GLY A 126 -18.49 2.99 -11.12
C GLY A 126 -19.13 3.97 -10.16
N THR A 127 -20.42 4.26 -10.37
CA THR A 127 -21.16 5.23 -9.57
C THR A 127 -21.26 4.82 -8.11
N GLY A 128 -20.94 5.76 -7.22
CA GLY A 128 -20.85 5.55 -5.78
C GLY A 128 -22.15 5.02 -5.15
N SER A 129 -22.02 3.94 -4.40
CA SER A 129 -23.13 3.31 -3.67
C SER A 129 -22.58 2.50 -2.49
N ALA A 130 -23.47 1.97 -1.67
CA ALA A 130 -23.10 1.11 -0.54
C ALA A 130 -22.43 -0.23 -0.93
N SER A 131 -22.43 -0.59 -2.22
CA SER A 131 -21.82 -1.83 -2.76
C SER A 131 -20.55 -1.59 -3.58
N THR A 132 -20.12 -0.35 -3.73
CA THR A 132 -18.93 0.02 -4.54
C THR A 132 -17.74 0.32 -3.66
N ILE A 133 -16.53 0.32 -4.24
CA ILE A 133 -15.26 0.56 -3.52
C ILE A 133 -15.26 1.92 -2.78
N GLY A 134 -15.97 2.91 -3.29
CA GLY A 134 -16.15 4.22 -2.65
C GLY A 134 -17.34 4.28 -1.68
N ALA A 135 -17.78 3.15 -1.14
CA ALA A 135 -18.88 3.09 -0.16
C ALA A 135 -18.53 3.84 1.12
N ASP A 136 -19.38 4.80 1.47
CA ASP A 136 -19.30 5.50 2.75
C ASP A 136 -19.97 4.68 3.85
N SER A 137 -19.23 4.30 4.87
CA SER A 137 -19.69 3.57 6.04
C SER A 137 -19.89 4.44 7.29
N SER A 138 -19.77 5.76 7.17
CA SER A 138 -20.00 6.73 8.27
C SER A 138 -21.48 6.92 8.63
N GLY A 139 -22.39 6.44 7.79
CA GLY A 139 -23.84 6.69 7.91
C GLY A 139 -24.30 8.01 7.28
N LYS A 140 -23.42 8.75 6.59
CA LYS A 140 -23.76 10.02 5.92
C LYS A 140 -24.14 9.83 4.45
N ASN A 141 -23.88 8.64 3.88
CA ASN A 141 -24.14 8.31 2.47
C ASN A 141 -23.37 9.18 1.45
N ASN A 142 -22.21 9.67 1.85
CA ASN A 142 -21.30 10.42 0.98
C ASN A 142 -20.43 9.44 0.16
N HIS A 143 -21.08 8.59 -0.66
CA HIS A 143 -20.41 7.63 -1.51
C HIS A 143 -19.64 8.31 -2.64
N PHE A 144 -18.46 7.77 -3.01
CA PHE A 144 -17.64 8.27 -4.11
C PHE A 144 -17.71 7.34 -5.32
N ASP A 145 -17.72 7.96 -6.50
CA ASP A 145 -17.54 7.24 -7.76
C ASP A 145 -16.11 6.73 -7.88
N SER A 146 -15.92 5.57 -8.51
CA SER A 146 -14.60 5.07 -8.85
C SER A 146 -14.33 5.22 -10.34
N SER A 147 -13.09 5.55 -10.69
CA SER A 147 -12.63 5.66 -12.07
C SER A 147 -11.16 5.22 -12.18
N GLY A 148 -10.83 4.43 -13.18
CA GLY A 148 -9.47 3.94 -13.41
C GLY A 148 -9.00 2.85 -12.46
N ILE A 149 -9.92 2.22 -11.73
CA ILE A 149 -9.69 1.09 -10.83
C ILE A 149 -10.29 -0.16 -11.47
N ALA A 150 -9.59 -1.27 -11.48
CA ALA A 150 -10.11 -2.57 -11.88
C ALA A 150 -10.56 -3.38 -10.65
N ALA A 151 -11.43 -4.37 -10.85
CA ALA A 151 -11.91 -5.20 -9.75
C ALA A 151 -10.79 -5.96 -9.02
N GLU A 152 -9.72 -6.26 -9.72
CA GLU A 152 -8.52 -6.91 -9.19
C GLU A 152 -7.63 -5.98 -8.35
N ASP A 153 -7.90 -4.68 -8.34
CA ASP A 153 -7.23 -3.70 -7.47
C ASP A 153 -7.97 -3.52 -6.14
N CYS A 154 -9.10 -4.20 -5.97
CA CYS A 154 -9.95 -4.10 -4.78
C CYS A 154 -9.71 -5.26 -3.82
N ASN A 155 -9.92 -5.00 -2.53
CA ASN A 155 -9.90 -6.02 -1.47
C ASN A 155 -8.58 -6.82 -1.42
N MET A 156 -7.46 -6.10 -1.41
CA MET A 156 -6.13 -6.72 -1.30
C MET A 156 -5.98 -7.43 0.06
N PRO A 157 -5.33 -8.61 0.11
CA PRO A 157 -5.19 -9.37 1.36
C PRO A 157 -4.27 -8.69 2.38
N ASP A 158 -3.26 -7.94 1.92
CA ASP A 158 -2.39 -7.18 2.82
C ASP A 158 -3.06 -5.85 3.19
N SER A 159 -3.22 -5.61 4.48
CA SER A 159 -3.83 -4.40 5.03
C SER A 159 -3.28 -4.13 6.43
N PRO A 160 -3.48 -2.94 7.00
CA PRO A 160 -3.09 -2.66 8.38
C PRO A 160 -3.69 -3.61 9.43
N GLU A 161 -4.81 -4.27 9.10
CA GLU A 161 -5.50 -5.22 9.98
C GLU A 161 -5.07 -6.67 9.72
N ASN A 162 -4.51 -6.95 8.56
CA ASN A 162 -4.13 -8.30 8.12
C ASN A 162 -2.77 -8.27 7.43
N ASN A 163 -1.71 -8.48 8.19
CA ASN A 163 -0.35 -8.55 7.67
C ASN A 163 -0.18 -9.81 6.80
N PHE A 164 -0.15 -9.63 5.50
CA PHE A 164 -0.06 -10.70 4.50
C PHE A 164 1.28 -10.65 3.78
N ALA A 165 1.86 -11.81 3.50
CA ALA A 165 3.11 -11.89 2.75
C ALA A 165 2.92 -11.39 1.32
N THR A 166 3.67 -10.38 0.93
CA THR A 166 3.69 -9.83 -0.43
C THR A 166 5.08 -9.92 -1.04
N LEU A 167 5.21 -9.61 -2.31
CA LEU A 167 6.50 -9.48 -2.98
C LEU A 167 7.10 -8.12 -2.62
N ASN A 168 8.34 -8.12 -2.12
CA ASN A 168 8.99 -6.93 -1.61
C ASN A 168 9.56 -6.04 -2.74
N PRO A 169 8.99 -4.87 -3.00
CA PRO A 169 9.47 -3.99 -4.07
C PRO A 169 10.83 -3.35 -3.78
N LEU A 170 11.31 -3.39 -2.53
CA LEU A 170 12.63 -2.91 -2.15
C LEU A 170 13.73 -3.98 -2.36
N HIS A 171 13.35 -5.25 -2.37
CA HIS A 171 14.26 -6.37 -2.53
C HIS A 171 14.08 -7.00 -3.91
N LYS A 172 14.63 -6.38 -4.93
CA LYS A 172 14.54 -6.79 -6.32
C LYS A 172 15.93 -6.95 -6.93
N GLY A 173 16.05 -7.96 -7.79
CA GLY A 173 17.25 -8.18 -8.58
C GLY A 173 17.42 -7.16 -9.72
N TYR A 174 18.21 -7.54 -10.71
CA TYR A 174 18.74 -6.68 -11.76
C TYR A 174 17.69 -5.93 -12.62
N ALA A 175 16.57 -6.55 -12.93
CA ALA A 175 15.57 -5.96 -13.81
C ALA A 175 14.46 -5.21 -13.03
N SER A 176 14.01 -4.10 -13.58
CA SER A 176 12.82 -3.41 -13.07
C SER A 176 11.60 -4.28 -13.29
N THR A 177 10.99 -4.72 -12.22
CA THR A 177 9.84 -5.61 -12.25
C THR A 177 8.59 -4.81 -11.87
N PRO A 178 7.61 -4.68 -12.75
CA PRO A 178 6.36 -4.03 -12.39
C PRO A 178 5.57 -4.92 -11.43
N TYR A 179 5.13 -4.32 -10.34
CA TYR A 179 4.27 -4.94 -9.32
C TYR A 179 2.83 -4.51 -9.55
N SER A 180 1.90 -5.40 -9.26
CA SER A 180 0.47 -5.14 -9.31
C SER A 180 -0.28 -6.04 -8.33
N LYS A 181 -1.59 -5.84 -8.20
CA LYS A 181 -2.47 -6.63 -7.33
C LYS A 181 -1.95 -6.69 -5.88
N GLY A 182 -1.69 -5.53 -5.27
CA GLY A 182 -1.19 -5.48 -3.90
C GLY A 182 0.19 -6.11 -3.73
N ASN A 183 1.08 -5.93 -4.70
CA ASN A 183 2.40 -6.59 -4.73
C ASN A 183 2.34 -8.13 -4.72
N LEU A 184 1.24 -8.73 -5.19
CA LEU A 184 1.08 -10.18 -5.30
C LEU A 184 1.33 -10.70 -6.71
N LYS A 185 1.48 -9.81 -7.69
CA LYS A 185 1.77 -10.17 -9.08
C LYS A 185 2.96 -9.40 -9.60
N ILE A 186 3.84 -10.11 -10.29
CA ILE A 186 4.97 -9.53 -11.04
C ILE A 186 4.93 -10.02 -12.50
N VAL A 187 5.52 -9.21 -13.38
CA VAL A 187 5.78 -9.61 -14.76
C VAL A 187 7.29 -9.60 -14.97
N GLY A 188 7.87 -10.76 -15.26
CA GLY A 188 9.28 -10.88 -15.57
C GLY A 188 9.63 -10.13 -16.86
N THR A 189 10.71 -9.37 -16.85
CA THR A 189 11.18 -8.54 -17.98
C THR A 189 12.53 -9.01 -18.53
N GLY A 190 12.92 -10.25 -18.27
CA GLY A 190 14.16 -10.84 -18.76
C GLY A 190 14.11 -11.15 -20.26
N SER A 191 15.26 -11.02 -20.94
CA SER A 191 15.43 -11.50 -22.33
C SER A 191 16.22 -12.83 -22.30
N ALA A 192 15.80 -13.77 -23.13
CA ALA A 192 16.52 -15.04 -23.30
C ALA A 192 17.97 -14.77 -23.71
N GLY A 193 18.93 -15.36 -23.01
CA GLY A 193 20.36 -15.24 -23.31
C GLY A 193 21.08 -14.04 -22.66
N ALA A 194 20.36 -13.09 -22.07
CA ALA A 194 20.96 -12.05 -21.24
C ALA A 194 20.87 -12.48 -19.76
N ALA A 195 21.91 -12.24 -18.99
CA ALA A 195 21.93 -12.50 -17.55
C ALA A 195 21.05 -11.48 -16.77
N THR A 196 19.81 -11.32 -17.22
CA THR A 196 18.86 -10.33 -16.68
C THR A 196 17.64 -11.05 -16.16
N TYR A 197 17.74 -11.52 -14.94
CA TYR A 197 16.59 -12.14 -14.27
C TYR A 197 15.86 -11.13 -13.39
N SER A 198 14.53 -11.12 -13.45
CA SER A 198 13.71 -10.42 -12.48
C SER A 198 13.57 -11.29 -11.24
N THR A 199 14.29 -10.96 -10.19
CA THR A 199 14.26 -11.68 -8.91
C THR A 199 13.60 -10.81 -7.85
N VAL A 200 12.74 -11.40 -7.03
CA VAL A 200 12.04 -10.72 -5.95
C VAL A 200 11.93 -11.67 -4.74
N ALA A 201 12.02 -11.13 -3.55
CA ALA A 201 11.79 -11.86 -2.31
C ALA A 201 10.40 -11.55 -1.73
N SER A 202 9.93 -12.41 -0.82
CA SER A 202 8.77 -12.12 0.02
C SER A 202 9.09 -11.05 1.08
N THR A 203 8.05 -10.36 1.57
CA THR A 203 8.16 -9.44 2.72
C THR A 203 8.25 -10.17 4.05
N MET A 204 7.93 -11.46 4.09
CA MET A 204 7.97 -12.27 5.31
C MET A 204 8.97 -13.41 5.19
N GLU A 205 9.64 -13.68 6.30
CA GLU A 205 10.49 -14.85 6.46
C GLU A 205 9.65 -16.11 6.70
N LEU A 206 10.17 -17.25 6.23
CA LEU A 206 9.58 -18.55 6.50
C LEU A 206 10.07 -19.07 7.84
N THR A 207 9.18 -19.16 8.84
CA THR A 207 9.49 -19.69 10.16
C THR A 207 8.54 -20.82 10.54
N GLY A 208 9.06 -21.91 11.06
CA GLY A 208 8.24 -23.06 11.46
C GLY A 208 7.61 -23.79 10.27
N LYS A 209 6.36 -24.23 10.44
CA LYS A 209 5.59 -24.89 9.38
C LYS A 209 4.79 -23.85 8.61
N VAL A 210 5.12 -23.65 7.36
CA VAL A 210 4.50 -22.66 6.48
C VAL A 210 3.98 -23.29 5.21
N TYR A 211 2.97 -22.67 4.63
CA TYR A 211 2.42 -23.01 3.33
C TYR A 211 2.31 -21.74 2.50
N PHE A 212 2.67 -21.81 1.25
CA PHE A 212 2.46 -20.74 0.27
C PHE A 212 2.19 -21.34 -1.11
N GLU A 213 1.52 -20.58 -1.96
CA GLU A 213 1.21 -20.93 -3.34
C GLU A 213 1.78 -19.89 -4.28
N VAL A 214 2.25 -20.37 -5.43
CA VAL A 214 2.68 -19.51 -6.53
C VAL A 214 1.92 -19.94 -7.78
N TYR A 215 1.20 -19.01 -8.38
CA TYR A 215 0.49 -19.22 -9.63
C TYR A 215 1.28 -18.63 -10.80
N ILE A 216 1.65 -19.46 -11.77
CA ILE A 216 2.33 -19.03 -12.98
C ILE A 216 1.26 -18.72 -14.03
N ASN A 217 0.98 -17.43 -14.23
CA ASN A 217 -0.09 -16.97 -15.11
C ASN A 217 0.24 -17.13 -16.59
N ALA A 218 1.49 -16.91 -16.96
CA ALA A 218 1.97 -17.06 -18.34
C ALA A 218 3.48 -17.28 -18.39
N LEU A 219 3.94 -18.08 -19.31
CA LEU A 219 5.33 -18.22 -19.72
C LEU A 219 5.46 -17.90 -21.22
N THR A 220 6.53 -17.20 -21.59
CA THR A 220 6.90 -17.06 -23.00
C THR A 220 7.60 -18.32 -23.50
N ALA A 221 7.69 -18.52 -24.83
CA ALA A 221 8.26 -19.71 -25.45
C ALA A 221 9.69 -20.08 -24.98
N THR A 222 10.43 -19.14 -24.42
CA THR A 222 11.78 -19.32 -23.88
C THR A 222 11.88 -18.90 -22.39
N GLY A 223 10.73 -18.55 -21.78
CA GLY A 223 10.66 -18.06 -20.41
C GLY A 223 10.85 -19.20 -19.41
N ARG A 224 11.56 -18.90 -18.35
CA ARG A 224 11.71 -19.77 -17.18
C ARG A 224 11.33 -18.99 -15.93
N THR A 225 10.66 -19.66 -15.02
CA THR A 225 10.32 -19.13 -13.70
C THR A 225 10.83 -20.09 -12.64
N SER A 226 11.44 -19.56 -11.61
CA SER A 226 11.91 -20.36 -10.48
C SER A 226 11.29 -19.82 -9.19
N VAL A 227 10.96 -20.74 -8.30
CA VAL A 227 10.57 -20.45 -6.92
C VAL A 227 11.60 -21.11 -6.01
N ALA A 228 12.23 -20.32 -5.15
CA ALA A 228 13.31 -20.83 -4.29
C ALA A 228 13.10 -20.40 -2.83
N ILE A 229 13.55 -21.23 -1.91
CA ILE A 229 13.74 -20.89 -0.50
C ILE A 229 15.20 -20.60 -0.31
N VAL A 230 15.54 -19.46 0.27
CA VAL A 230 16.91 -18.99 0.45
C VAL A 230 17.18 -18.67 1.91
N GLY A 231 18.42 -18.85 2.38
CA GLY A 231 18.83 -18.50 3.73
C GLY A 231 18.94 -16.97 3.92
N GLU A 232 18.98 -16.51 5.17
CA GLU A 232 19.07 -15.10 5.53
C GLU A 232 20.27 -14.35 4.94
N ASN A 233 21.38 -15.06 4.72
CA ASN A 233 22.60 -14.50 4.14
C ASN A 233 22.60 -14.51 2.62
N TYR A 234 21.49 -14.88 1.99
CA TYR A 234 21.39 -14.89 0.54
C TYR A 234 21.36 -13.47 0.01
N LEU A 235 22.41 -13.09 -0.66
CA LEU A 235 22.45 -11.84 -1.42
C LEU A 235 21.99 -12.13 -2.85
N MET A 236 20.88 -11.55 -3.25
CA MET A 236 20.47 -11.58 -4.65
C MET A 236 21.53 -10.90 -5.49
N ASN A 237 22.37 -11.69 -6.10
CA ASN A 237 23.44 -11.17 -6.93
C ASN A 237 22.88 -10.57 -8.23
N LYS A 238 23.69 -9.72 -8.83
CA LYS A 238 23.35 -8.99 -10.05
C LYS A 238 22.91 -9.88 -11.22
N TYR A 239 23.25 -11.16 -11.20
CA TYR A 239 23.01 -12.08 -12.30
C TYR A 239 21.91 -13.12 -11.98
N GLY A 240 21.25 -13.01 -10.85
CA GLY A 240 20.18 -13.94 -10.49
C GLY A 240 20.60 -15.41 -10.40
N SER A 241 21.90 -15.67 -10.34
CA SER A 241 22.42 -17.03 -10.16
C SER A 241 22.13 -17.47 -8.73
N VAL A 242 21.23 -18.40 -8.62
CA VAL A 242 20.85 -19.00 -7.34
C VAL A 242 21.75 -20.21 -7.14
N SER A 243 22.84 -20.09 -6.39
CA SER A 243 23.47 -21.26 -5.82
C SER A 243 22.76 -21.57 -4.52
N THR A 244 21.75 -22.45 -4.53
CA THR A 244 20.91 -22.60 -3.37
C THR A 244 20.19 -23.92 -3.32
N VAL A 245 19.94 -24.33 -2.11
CA VAL A 245 18.96 -25.33 -1.74
C VAL A 245 17.57 -24.77 -2.05
N GLY A 246 16.95 -25.18 -3.13
CA GLY A 246 15.60 -24.75 -3.46
C GLY A 246 15.02 -25.50 -4.65
N ILE A 247 13.71 -25.56 -4.71
CA ILE A 247 12.99 -26.07 -5.88
C ILE A 247 13.17 -25.04 -6.99
N SER A 248 13.89 -25.39 -8.03
CA SER A 248 14.16 -24.50 -9.14
C SER A 248 13.35 -24.87 -10.36
N GLY A 249 12.66 -23.88 -10.88
CA GLY A 249 12.24 -23.70 -12.24
C GLY A 249 11.28 -24.69 -12.88
N PHE A 250 10.19 -24.12 -13.37
CA PHE A 250 9.39 -24.75 -14.41
C PHE A 250 9.75 -24.09 -15.74
N ASP A 251 10.03 -24.87 -16.76
CA ASP A 251 10.10 -24.39 -18.13
C ASP A 251 8.69 -24.37 -18.78
N GLN A 252 8.61 -24.00 -20.04
CA GLN A 252 7.34 -23.92 -20.76
C GLN A 252 6.63 -25.28 -20.91
N ALA A 253 7.37 -26.38 -20.87
CA ALA A 253 6.82 -27.74 -20.91
C ALA A 253 6.30 -28.21 -19.55
N GLY A 254 6.53 -27.45 -18.48
CA GLY A 254 6.18 -27.82 -17.12
C GLY A 254 7.22 -28.76 -16.47
N ASP A 255 8.35 -28.97 -17.11
CA ASP A 255 9.41 -29.80 -16.58
C ASP A 255 10.18 -29.07 -15.48
N LEU A 256 10.46 -29.80 -14.40
CA LEU A 256 11.32 -29.31 -13.32
C LEU A 256 12.77 -29.19 -13.84
N ALA A 257 13.20 -27.99 -14.15
CA ALA A 257 14.55 -27.69 -14.55
C ALA A 257 15.44 -27.44 -13.32
N GLY A 258 16.14 -28.43 -12.89
CA GLY A 258 17.25 -28.38 -11.94
C GLY A 258 16.81 -28.37 -10.45
N VAL A 259 16.94 -29.51 -9.84
CA VAL A 259 17.12 -29.57 -8.38
C VAL A 259 18.57 -29.23 -8.12
N GLY A 260 18.88 -28.04 -7.63
CA GLY A 260 20.22 -27.72 -7.16
C GLY A 260 20.51 -28.60 -5.95
N THR A 261 21.36 -29.60 -6.12
CA THR A 261 22.01 -30.25 -4.97
C THR A 261 23.00 -29.22 -4.43
N GLY A 262 22.66 -28.60 -3.29
CA GLY A 262 23.64 -27.81 -2.57
C GLY A 262 24.83 -28.73 -2.22
N ASP A 263 25.99 -28.36 -2.71
CA ASP A 263 27.23 -28.87 -2.16
C ASP A 263 27.46 -28.19 -0.82
N ASP A 264 27.82 -28.97 0.18
CA ASP A 264 28.08 -28.62 1.59
C ASP A 264 29.03 -27.43 1.81
#